data_4346a29447dbdd6d9b3fddd14e5a1a0a
#
_entry.id   4346a29447dbdd6d9b3fddd14e5a1a0a
#
_cell.length_a   1.000
_cell.length_b   1.000
_cell.length_c   1.000
_cell.angle_alpha   90.00
_cell.angle_beta   90.00
_cell.angle_gamma   90.00
#
_symmetry.space_group_name_H-M   'P 1'
#
loop_
_entity.id
_entity.type
_entity.pdbx_description
1 polymer ?
#
loop_
_entity_poly.entity_id
_entity_poly.type
_entity_poly.pdbx_seq_one_letter_code
_entity_poly.pdbx_strand_id
1 'polypeptide(L)'
;MRHYRSAIALAFALLACPALADAQSSPDFLFGSPKGMIGVRSGWLFASAKSDLFTFVQRHLTVDRKDFNAPAIGMDVEVAMGPRLSAIGGFDFAHASKDSEYRDFVDNQRLPITQTTTLDELNLSGSLKVAITPRGREISSRAFIPAAVTPYVGAGAGVMRYKFVQFGDFIDVDSVDSAIFSDTFRSAGWAPTAHVFGGVDVRVYKRLYLSGEGRYLWSSGGPDRDFIDFDPIDLAGFKATAGVHYMF
;
A
#
# COMPACT_ATOMS: atom_id res chain seq x y z
N MET A 1 13.20 -21.10 -4.59
CA MET A 1 13.52 -19.95 -3.71
C MET A 1 14.78 -19.15 -4.10
N ARG A 2 15.16 -19.05 -5.36
CA ARG A 2 16.42 -18.35 -5.79
C ARG A 2 16.19 -17.13 -6.67
N HIS A 3 14.96 -16.87 -7.12
CA HIS A 3 14.69 -15.83 -8.13
C HIS A 3 14.25 -14.47 -7.58
N TYR A 4 13.84 -14.38 -6.31
CA TYR A 4 13.37 -13.10 -5.70
C TYR A 4 14.50 -12.18 -5.23
N ARG A 5 15.71 -12.72 -4.99
CA ARG A 5 16.88 -11.91 -4.59
C ARG A 5 17.42 -11.02 -5.71
N SER A 6 17.20 -11.40 -6.97
CA SER A 6 17.70 -10.66 -8.13
C SER A 6 16.82 -9.42 -8.47
N ALA A 7 15.53 -9.46 -8.19
CA ALA A 7 14.62 -8.35 -8.50
C ALA A 7 14.83 -7.15 -7.56
N ILE A 8 15.13 -7.41 -6.28
CA ILE A 8 15.38 -6.35 -5.29
C ILE A 8 16.73 -5.66 -5.55
N ALA A 9 17.72 -6.40 -6.00
CA ALA A 9 19.03 -5.85 -6.36
C ALA A 9 18.96 -4.94 -7.60
N LEU A 10 18.05 -5.22 -8.55
CA LEU A 10 17.88 -4.40 -9.75
C LEU A 10 17.20 -3.05 -9.45
N ALA A 11 16.28 -3.02 -8.48
CA ALA A 11 15.60 -1.79 -8.05
C ALA A 11 16.56 -0.85 -7.30
N PHE A 12 17.53 -1.38 -6.54
CA PHE A 12 18.55 -0.58 -5.85
C PHE A 12 19.69 -0.10 -6.78
N ALA A 13 20.00 -0.84 -7.83
CA ALA A 13 21.02 -0.44 -8.80
C ALA A 13 20.59 0.75 -9.67
N LEU A 14 19.30 0.97 -9.87
CA LEU A 14 18.78 2.14 -10.58
C LEU A 14 18.85 3.44 -9.76
N LEU A 15 18.98 3.36 -8.43
CA LEU A 15 19.14 4.50 -7.53
C LEU A 15 20.61 4.99 -7.40
N ALA A 16 21.57 4.20 -7.87
CA ALA A 16 23.01 4.46 -7.73
C ALA A 16 23.69 4.95 -9.00
N CYS A 17 22.93 5.35 -10.04
CA CYS A 17 23.53 5.94 -11.24
C CYS A 17 23.84 7.42 -10.93
N PRO A 18 25.10 7.83 -10.74
CA PRO A 18 25.44 9.26 -10.71
C PRO A 18 25.12 9.80 -12.10
N ALA A 19 24.22 10.73 -12.16
CA ALA A 19 23.93 11.50 -13.38
C ALA A 19 25.14 12.39 -13.73
N LEU A 20 26.17 11.78 -14.30
CA LEU A 20 27.17 12.46 -15.09
C LEU A 20 26.61 12.62 -16.50
N ALA A 21 25.65 13.48 -16.64
CA ALA A 21 25.32 14.10 -17.91
C ALA A 21 25.63 15.58 -17.75
N ASP A 22 26.72 16.02 -18.35
CA ASP A 22 26.91 17.39 -18.77
C ASP A 22 25.71 17.78 -19.64
N ALA A 23 24.68 18.27 -19.01
CA ALA A 23 23.52 18.79 -19.68
C ALA A 23 23.93 20.15 -20.25
N GLN A 24 24.20 20.19 -21.55
CA GLN A 24 24.01 21.39 -22.31
C GLN A 24 22.76 22.08 -21.81
N SER A 25 22.86 23.28 -21.31
CA SER A 25 21.89 24.09 -20.58
C SER A 25 20.54 24.21 -21.30
N SER A 26 19.71 23.21 -21.15
CA SER A 26 18.26 23.37 -21.33
C SER A 26 17.80 24.33 -20.24
N PRO A 27 17.03 25.38 -20.56
CA PRO A 27 16.59 26.32 -19.56
C PRO A 27 15.91 25.59 -18.40
N ASP A 28 16.34 25.91 -17.18
CA ASP A 28 15.91 25.22 -15.93
C ASP A 28 14.51 25.70 -15.48
N PHE A 29 13.74 26.24 -16.42
CA PHE A 29 12.39 26.74 -16.19
C PHE A 29 11.34 26.04 -17.07
N LEU A 30 10.11 26.06 -16.61
CA LEU A 30 8.93 25.61 -17.34
C LEU A 30 8.15 26.81 -17.86
N PHE A 31 7.56 26.69 -19.06
CA PHE A 31 6.60 27.67 -19.55
C PHE A 31 5.26 27.47 -18.83
N GLY A 32 4.82 28.53 -18.11
CA GLY A 32 3.61 28.52 -17.29
C GLY A 32 3.78 27.80 -15.94
N SER A 33 2.91 28.11 -15.00
CA SER A 33 2.87 27.45 -13.70
C SER A 33 2.20 26.07 -13.82
N PRO A 34 2.85 25.00 -13.35
CA PRO A 34 2.27 23.66 -13.39
C PRO A 34 0.98 23.58 -12.58
N LYS A 35 -0.02 22.89 -13.11
CA LYS A 35 -1.35 22.74 -12.48
C LYS A 35 -1.44 21.53 -11.57
N GLY A 36 -0.57 20.53 -11.77
CA GLY A 36 -0.61 19.31 -11.00
C GLY A 36 0.46 18.30 -11.37
N MET A 37 0.32 17.12 -10.81
CA MET A 37 1.15 15.96 -11.11
C MET A 37 0.26 14.72 -11.29
N ILE A 38 0.71 13.77 -12.10
CA ILE A 38 0.16 12.42 -12.16
C ILE A 38 1.29 11.45 -11.90
N GLY A 39 1.06 10.42 -11.11
CA GLY A 39 2.10 9.49 -10.76
C GLY A 39 1.64 8.08 -10.51
N VAL A 40 2.63 7.19 -10.52
CA VAL A 40 2.51 5.80 -10.11
C VAL A 40 3.49 5.55 -8.97
N ARG A 41 3.08 4.73 -8.02
CA ARG A 41 3.91 4.38 -6.87
C ARG A 41 3.85 2.89 -6.59
N SER A 42 4.91 2.36 -6.04
CA SER A 42 5.02 0.97 -5.62
C SER A 42 5.80 0.92 -4.31
N GLY A 43 5.54 -0.08 -3.50
CA GLY A 43 6.19 -0.25 -2.21
C GLY A 43 5.66 -1.43 -1.43
N TRP A 44 5.59 -1.28 -0.12
CA TRP A 44 5.23 -2.35 0.79
C TRP A 44 4.26 -1.88 1.86
N LEU A 45 3.21 -2.67 2.06
CA LEU A 45 2.27 -2.55 3.18
C LEU A 45 2.77 -3.41 4.34
N PHE A 46 2.85 -2.81 5.51
CA PHE A 46 3.07 -3.47 6.80
C PHE A 46 1.74 -3.45 7.55
N ALA A 47 1.02 -4.56 7.50
CA ALA A 47 -0.31 -4.69 8.07
C ALA A 47 -0.28 -4.66 9.61
N SER A 48 -1.25 -4.03 10.22
CA SER A 48 -1.44 -4.03 11.67
C SER A 48 -1.92 -5.40 12.16
N ALA A 49 -2.95 -5.96 11.50
CA ALA A 49 -3.50 -7.31 11.74
C ALA A 49 -3.68 -7.63 13.24
N LYS A 50 -4.42 -6.80 13.98
CA LYS A 50 -4.57 -6.89 15.44
C LYS A 50 -5.94 -7.38 15.91
N SER A 51 -6.94 -7.49 15.01
CA SER A 51 -8.27 -7.96 15.43
C SER A 51 -8.24 -9.41 15.91
N ASP A 52 -9.31 -9.82 16.55
CA ASP A 52 -9.50 -11.17 17.07
C ASP A 52 -9.46 -12.23 15.97
N LEU A 53 -10.01 -11.94 14.77
CA LEU A 53 -9.91 -12.81 13.59
C LEU A 53 -8.45 -13.13 13.26
N PHE A 54 -7.57 -12.13 13.19
CA PHE A 54 -6.14 -12.38 12.93
C PHE A 54 -5.47 -13.13 14.08
N THR A 55 -5.88 -12.83 15.32
CA THR A 55 -5.38 -13.56 16.50
C THR A 55 -5.80 -15.02 16.47
N PHE A 56 -7.04 -15.31 16.06
CA PHE A 56 -7.55 -16.67 15.89
C PHE A 56 -6.73 -17.43 14.84
N VAL A 57 -6.56 -16.83 13.64
CA VAL A 57 -5.77 -17.42 12.56
C VAL A 57 -4.32 -17.71 12.99
N GLN A 58 -3.65 -16.74 13.63
CA GLN A 58 -2.27 -16.89 14.11
C GLN A 58 -2.13 -17.96 15.20
N ARG A 59 -3.16 -18.16 16.01
CA ARG A 59 -3.15 -19.17 17.08
C ARG A 59 -3.28 -20.59 16.53
N HIS A 60 -4.14 -20.80 15.55
CA HIS A 60 -4.47 -22.13 15.05
C HIS A 60 -3.64 -22.55 13.83
N LEU A 61 -3.16 -21.59 13.03
CA LEU A 61 -2.41 -21.85 11.81
C LEU A 61 -0.95 -21.39 11.91
N THR A 62 -0.11 -21.91 11.03
CA THR A 62 1.30 -21.50 10.91
C THR A 62 1.45 -20.17 10.17
N VAL A 63 0.65 -19.18 10.58
CA VAL A 63 0.66 -17.80 10.04
C VAL A 63 1.12 -16.84 11.12
N ASP A 64 1.96 -15.90 10.75
CA ASP A 64 2.38 -14.79 11.59
C ASP A 64 1.81 -13.46 11.08
N ARG A 65 1.76 -12.43 11.94
CA ARG A 65 1.33 -11.08 11.55
C ARG A 65 2.06 -10.54 10.31
N LYS A 66 3.37 -10.80 10.19
CA LYS A 66 4.19 -10.36 9.06
C LYS A 66 3.79 -10.99 7.72
N ASP A 67 3.07 -12.10 7.74
CA ASP A 67 2.62 -12.80 6.54
C ASP A 67 1.44 -12.06 5.85
N PHE A 68 0.79 -11.12 6.55
CA PHE A 68 -0.18 -10.17 6.00
C PHE A 68 0.48 -8.92 5.39
N ASN A 69 1.80 -8.76 5.51
CA ASN A 69 2.53 -7.72 4.79
C ASN A 69 2.54 -8.03 3.30
N ALA A 70 2.32 -7.01 2.47
CA ALA A 70 2.11 -7.21 1.05
C ALA A 70 2.82 -6.15 0.19
N PRO A 71 3.21 -6.48 -1.05
CA PRO A 71 3.53 -5.48 -2.04
C PRO A 71 2.30 -4.60 -2.31
N ALA A 72 2.53 -3.30 -2.45
CA ALA A 72 1.50 -2.33 -2.72
C ALA A 72 1.84 -1.53 -3.98
N ILE A 73 0.81 -1.28 -4.80
CA ILE A 73 0.90 -0.42 -5.97
C ILE A 73 -0.20 0.62 -5.92
N GLY A 74 0.03 1.79 -6.53
CA GLY A 74 -0.98 2.84 -6.57
C GLY A 74 -0.73 3.84 -7.67
N MET A 75 -1.76 4.64 -7.92
CA MET A 75 -1.69 5.81 -8.79
C MET A 75 -2.35 6.98 -8.10
N ASP A 76 -1.90 8.18 -8.42
CA ASP A 76 -2.50 9.40 -7.94
C ASP A 76 -2.43 10.56 -8.96
N VAL A 77 -3.37 11.45 -8.79
CA VAL A 77 -3.43 12.72 -9.49
C VAL A 77 -3.44 13.82 -8.43
N GLU A 78 -2.47 14.69 -8.50
CA GLU A 78 -2.34 15.86 -7.66
C GLU A 78 -2.73 17.11 -8.43
N VAL A 79 -3.60 17.94 -7.84
CA VAL A 79 -3.99 19.25 -8.37
C VAL A 79 -3.49 20.34 -7.44
N ALA A 80 -2.75 21.29 -8.00
CA ALA A 80 -2.23 22.43 -7.27
C ALA A 80 -3.34 23.42 -6.90
N MET A 81 -3.50 23.71 -5.62
CA MET A 81 -4.41 24.73 -5.10
C MET A 81 -3.68 26.02 -4.72
N GLY A 82 -2.35 25.99 -4.68
CA GLY A 82 -1.50 27.11 -4.32
C GLY A 82 -0.02 26.73 -4.33
N PRO A 83 0.88 27.63 -3.89
CA PRO A 83 2.33 27.37 -3.90
C PRO A 83 2.76 26.19 -3.05
N ARG A 84 1.98 25.86 -2.02
CA ARG A 84 2.28 24.79 -1.05
C ARG A 84 1.14 23.80 -0.84
N LEU A 85 -0.08 24.12 -1.26
CA LEU A 85 -1.26 23.30 -1.04
C LEU A 85 -1.66 22.59 -2.31
N SER A 86 -1.98 21.29 -2.20
CA SER A 86 -2.49 20.46 -3.28
C SER A 86 -3.60 19.52 -2.78
N ALA A 87 -4.54 19.24 -3.66
CA ALA A 87 -5.48 18.14 -3.48
C ALA A 87 -4.98 16.92 -4.28
N ILE A 88 -5.08 15.73 -3.68
CA ILE A 88 -4.69 14.47 -4.30
C ILE A 88 -5.90 13.53 -4.33
N GLY A 89 -6.17 12.95 -5.48
CA GLY A 89 -7.07 11.81 -5.63
C GLY A 89 -6.26 10.60 -6.08
N GLY A 90 -6.49 9.43 -5.46
CA GLY A 90 -5.70 8.27 -5.82
C GLY A 90 -6.32 6.95 -5.38
N PHE A 91 -5.72 5.88 -5.86
CA PHE A 91 -6.02 4.54 -5.41
C PHE A 91 -4.74 3.77 -5.09
N ASP A 92 -4.88 2.79 -4.18
CA ASP A 92 -3.82 1.86 -3.78
C ASP A 92 -4.39 0.44 -3.74
N PHE A 93 -3.63 -0.52 -4.21
CA PHE A 93 -3.95 -1.94 -4.14
C PHE A 93 -2.82 -2.69 -3.42
N ALA A 94 -3.20 -3.64 -2.54
CA ALA A 94 -2.30 -4.56 -1.89
C ALA A 94 -2.92 -5.95 -1.84
N HIS A 95 -2.10 -7.00 -2.00
CA HIS A 95 -2.52 -8.39 -1.98
C HIS A 95 -1.54 -9.22 -1.15
N ALA A 96 -2.02 -9.81 -0.06
CA ALA A 96 -1.32 -10.78 0.74
C ALA A 96 -1.89 -12.18 0.51
N SER A 97 -1.03 -13.18 0.40
CA SER A 97 -1.43 -14.60 0.30
C SER A 97 -0.42 -15.46 1.05
N LYS A 98 -0.92 -16.36 1.89
CA LYS A 98 -0.10 -17.26 2.71
C LYS A 98 -0.69 -18.64 2.80
N ASP A 99 0.10 -19.62 2.40
CA ASP A 99 -0.19 -21.03 2.68
C ASP A 99 0.25 -21.37 4.10
N SER A 100 -0.57 -22.12 4.82
CA SER A 100 -0.39 -22.44 6.22
C SER A 100 -0.93 -23.82 6.56
N GLU A 101 -0.56 -24.32 7.73
CA GLU A 101 -0.96 -25.62 8.25
C GLU A 101 -1.55 -25.41 9.65
N TYR A 102 -2.44 -26.31 10.09
CA TYR A 102 -2.84 -26.36 11.50
C TYR A 102 -1.63 -26.69 12.39
N ARG A 103 -1.52 -26.00 13.54
CA ARG A 103 -0.41 -26.19 14.47
C ARG A 103 -0.51 -27.48 15.26
N ASP A 104 -1.73 -27.82 15.70
CA ASP A 104 -1.99 -28.84 16.69
C ASP A 104 -2.70 -30.06 16.12
N PHE A 105 -2.99 -30.09 14.82
CA PHE A 105 -3.77 -31.14 14.18
C PHE A 105 -3.11 -31.66 12.91
N VAL A 106 -3.27 -32.96 12.67
CA VAL A 106 -2.89 -33.66 11.44
C VAL A 106 -4.06 -34.54 11.00
N ASP A 107 -4.07 -34.91 9.74
CA ASP A 107 -5.09 -35.84 9.22
C ASP A 107 -4.90 -37.28 9.73
N ASN A 108 -5.82 -38.18 9.36
CA ASN A 108 -5.79 -39.62 9.74
C ASN A 108 -4.54 -40.34 9.19
N GLN A 109 -3.84 -39.79 8.22
CA GLN A 109 -2.60 -40.29 7.64
C GLN A 109 -1.34 -39.59 8.20
N ARG A 110 -1.52 -38.73 9.21
CA ARG A 110 -0.49 -37.87 9.81
C ARG A 110 0.10 -36.83 8.84
N LEU A 111 -0.68 -36.41 7.84
CA LEU A 111 -0.32 -35.32 6.94
C LEU A 111 -0.83 -33.99 7.49
N PRO A 112 -0.15 -32.87 7.17
CA PRO A 112 -0.61 -31.53 7.58
C PRO A 112 -1.96 -31.21 6.97
N ILE A 113 -2.82 -30.58 7.74
CA ILE A 113 -4.10 -30.00 7.28
C ILE A 113 -3.80 -28.59 6.81
N THR A 114 -3.93 -28.35 5.51
CA THR A 114 -3.45 -27.12 4.87
C THR A 114 -4.55 -26.15 4.51
N GLN A 115 -4.26 -24.87 4.67
CA GLN A 115 -5.14 -23.75 4.27
C GLN A 115 -4.33 -22.63 3.61
N THR A 116 -4.98 -21.89 2.72
CA THR A 116 -4.46 -20.64 2.19
C THR A 116 -5.29 -19.48 2.69
N THR A 117 -4.65 -18.50 3.33
CA THR A 117 -5.28 -17.25 3.77
C THR A 117 -4.87 -16.13 2.81
N THR A 118 -5.85 -15.39 2.28
CA THR A 118 -5.63 -14.24 1.40
C THR A 118 -6.29 -12.98 1.93
N LEU A 119 -5.65 -11.83 1.75
CA LEU A 119 -6.20 -10.52 2.07
C LEU A 119 -5.92 -9.57 0.89
N ASP A 120 -7.00 -9.10 0.27
CA ASP A 120 -6.99 -8.08 -0.77
C ASP A 120 -7.48 -6.75 -0.19
N GLU A 121 -6.77 -5.67 -0.49
CA GLU A 121 -7.14 -4.30 -0.13
C GLU A 121 -7.07 -3.40 -1.36
N LEU A 122 -8.20 -2.77 -1.72
CA LEU A 122 -8.28 -1.71 -2.72
C LEU A 122 -8.79 -0.43 -2.05
N ASN A 123 -7.94 0.56 -1.88
CA ASN A 123 -8.27 1.83 -1.24
C ASN A 123 -8.43 2.95 -2.28
N LEU A 124 -9.56 3.66 -2.24
CA LEU A 124 -9.83 4.88 -3.01
C LEU A 124 -9.84 6.05 -2.04
N SER A 125 -9.03 7.07 -2.29
CA SER A 125 -8.87 8.16 -1.33
C SER A 125 -8.73 9.54 -1.94
N GLY A 126 -9.17 10.55 -1.16
CA GLY A 126 -8.89 11.96 -1.37
C GLY A 126 -8.03 12.51 -0.22
N SER A 127 -7.08 13.39 -0.54
CA SER A 127 -6.13 13.90 0.44
C SER A 127 -5.79 15.36 0.19
N LEU A 128 -5.36 16.05 1.24
CA LEU A 128 -4.70 17.34 1.16
C LEU A 128 -3.22 17.17 1.48
N LYS A 129 -2.36 17.71 0.62
CA LYS A 129 -0.90 17.70 0.73
C LYS A 129 -0.41 19.13 0.95
N VAL A 130 0.42 19.32 1.95
CA VAL A 130 1.09 20.58 2.25
C VAL A 130 2.58 20.42 2.04
N ALA A 131 3.13 21.12 1.07
CA ALA A 131 4.56 21.20 0.85
C ALA A 131 5.20 22.11 1.92
N ILE A 132 6.23 21.62 2.59
CA ILE A 132 6.97 22.36 3.63
C ILE A 132 7.71 23.54 2.99
N THR A 133 8.28 23.32 1.81
CA THR A 133 8.88 24.36 0.96
C THR A 133 8.00 24.59 -0.27
N PRO A 134 7.97 25.79 -0.87
CA PRO A 134 7.25 26.00 -2.12
C PRO A 134 7.72 25.02 -3.21
N ARG A 135 6.78 24.51 -4.02
CA ARG A 135 7.07 23.56 -5.12
C ARG A 135 7.90 24.16 -6.26
N GLY A 136 8.13 25.45 -6.20
CA GLY A 136 8.93 26.22 -7.15
C GLY A 136 8.70 27.71 -6.99
N ARG A 137 9.27 28.47 -7.89
CA ARG A 137 9.20 29.93 -7.89
C ARG A 137 8.75 30.44 -9.26
N GLU A 138 7.73 31.27 -9.29
CA GLU A 138 7.36 32.06 -10.46
C GLU A 138 8.34 33.23 -10.64
N ILE A 139 8.94 33.33 -11.82
CA ILE A 139 9.80 34.47 -12.18
C ILE A 139 8.97 35.51 -12.95
N SER A 140 8.00 35.04 -13.72
CA SER A 140 7.05 35.87 -14.46
C SER A 140 5.77 35.07 -14.70
N SER A 141 4.72 35.70 -15.23
CA SER A 141 3.48 35.01 -15.62
C SER A 141 3.68 33.85 -16.59
N ARG A 142 4.85 33.69 -17.19
CA ARG A 142 5.16 32.68 -18.20
C ARG A 142 6.33 31.77 -17.85
N ALA A 143 7.01 32.00 -16.72
CA ALA A 143 8.22 31.25 -16.37
C ALA A 143 8.19 30.80 -14.91
N PHE A 144 8.26 29.49 -14.71
CA PHE A 144 8.25 28.80 -13.41
C PHE A 144 9.53 27.97 -13.26
N ILE A 145 10.25 28.15 -12.17
CA ILE A 145 11.39 27.31 -11.80
C ILE A 145 10.91 26.29 -10.76
N PRO A 146 10.81 25.00 -11.10
CA PRO A 146 10.44 23.95 -10.15
C PRO A 146 11.51 23.76 -9.08
N ALA A 147 11.10 23.50 -7.84
CA ALA A 147 12.02 23.13 -6.78
C ALA A 147 12.69 21.77 -7.06
N ALA A 148 13.97 21.66 -6.69
CA ALA A 148 14.71 20.41 -6.85
C ALA A 148 14.25 19.34 -5.85
N VAL A 149 13.92 19.75 -4.61
CA VAL A 149 13.47 18.89 -3.52
C VAL A 149 12.31 19.56 -2.81
N THR A 150 11.23 18.83 -2.60
CA THR A 150 10.01 19.32 -1.95
C THR A 150 9.54 18.32 -0.90
N PRO A 151 9.93 18.49 0.38
CA PRO A 151 9.37 17.73 1.46
C PRO A 151 7.91 18.15 1.71
N TYR A 152 7.08 17.17 2.10
CA TYR A 152 5.65 17.39 2.31
C TYR A 152 5.07 16.52 3.41
N VAL A 153 3.91 16.94 3.90
CA VAL A 153 3.04 16.17 4.77
C VAL A 153 1.60 16.30 4.29
N GLY A 154 0.76 15.37 4.70
CA GLY A 154 -0.64 15.43 4.32
C GLY A 154 -1.51 14.49 5.11
N ALA A 155 -2.81 14.65 4.90
CA ALA A 155 -3.83 13.80 5.49
C ALA A 155 -4.99 13.65 4.52
N GLY A 156 -5.74 12.56 4.67
CA GLY A 156 -6.89 12.31 3.82
C GLY A 156 -7.82 11.25 4.38
N ALA A 157 -8.87 11.01 3.62
CA ALA A 157 -9.87 9.99 3.91
C ALA A 157 -10.32 9.31 2.62
N GLY A 158 -10.98 8.18 2.76
CA GLY A 158 -11.43 7.42 1.61
C GLY A 158 -12.29 6.23 1.99
N VAL A 159 -12.37 5.29 1.07
CA VAL A 159 -13.05 4.01 1.25
C VAL A 159 -12.17 2.89 0.74
N MET A 160 -12.14 1.79 1.47
CA MET A 160 -11.41 0.58 1.13
C MET A 160 -12.40 -0.54 0.85
N ARG A 161 -12.24 -1.20 -0.29
CA ARG A 161 -12.82 -2.51 -0.51
C ARG A 161 -11.82 -3.55 -0.04
N TYR A 162 -12.23 -4.38 0.90
CA TYR A 162 -11.42 -5.50 1.36
C TYR A 162 -12.06 -6.83 1.02
N LYS A 163 -11.23 -7.89 0.95
CA LYS A 163 -11.66 -9.26 0.79
C LYS A 163 -10.67 -10.15 1.54
N PHE A 164 -11.16 -10.78 2.58
CA PHE A 164 -10.45 -11.81 3.35
C PHE A 164 -11.01 -13.18 2.98
N VAL A 165 -10.15 -14.14 2.65
CA VAL A 165 -10.57 -15.50 2.28
C VAL A 165 -9.63 -16.49 2.92
N GLN A 166 -10.22 -17.54 3.49
CA GLN A 166 -9.54 -18.77 3.88
C GLN A 166 -10.12 -19.94 3.10
N PHE A 167 -9.31 -20.67 2.39
CA PHE A 167 -9.72 -21.86 1.66
C PHE A 167 -8.77 -23.02 1.93
N GLY A 168 -9.30 -24.23 1.92
CA GLY A 168 -8.55 -25.45 2.20
C GLY A 168 -9.30 -26.40 3.12
N ASP A 169 -8.57 -27.15 3.92
CA ASP A 169 -9.11 -28.16 4.80
C ASP A 169 -9.30 -27.59 6.21
N PHE A 170 -10.50 -27.79 6.76
CA PHE A 170 -10.91 -27.32 8.09
C PHE A 170 -11.27 -28.50 8.98
N ILE A 171 -11.24 -28.26 10.29
CA ILE A 171 -11.58 -29.26 11.30
C ILE A 171 -12.90 -28.86 11.94
N ASP A 172 -13.85 -29.75 11.94
CA ASP A 172 -15.07 -29.63 12.74
C ASP A 172 -14.78 -30.11 14.16
N VAL A 173 -14.46 -29.17 15.05
CA VAL A 173 -14.14 -29.46 16.46
C VAL A 173 -15.35 -29.90 17.28
N ASP A 174 -16.56 -29.65 16.81
CA ASP A 174 -17.82 -30.05 17.46
C ASP A 174 -18.23 -31.46 17.06
N SER A 175 -17.65 -32.06 16.03
CA SER A 175 -17.86 -33.44 15.66
C SER A 175 -17.10 -34.40 16.57
N VAL A 176 -17.70 -35.55 16.87
CA VAL A 176 -17.12 -36.60 17.75
C VAL A 176 -15.75 -37.10 17.24
N ASP A 177 -15.55 -37.08 15.91
CA ASP A 177 -14.35 -37.61 15.25
C ASP A 177 -13.43 -36.52 14.70
N SER A 178 -13.66 -35.22 15.04
CA SER A 178 -12.92 -34.08 14.49
C SER A 178 -12.82 -34.16 12.97
N ALA A 179 -13.96 -34.30 12.30
CA ALA A 179 -14.03 -34.50 10.86
C ALA A 179 -13.34 -33.39 10.09
N ILE A 180 -12.53 -33.77 9.09
CA ILE A 180 -11.89 -32.81 8.17
C ILE A 180 -12.81 -32.61 6.98
N PHE A 181 -13.04 -31.35 6.62
CA PHE A 181 -13.82 -30.96 5.45
C PHE A 181 -13.14 -29.84 4.69
N SER A 182 -13.28 -29.82 3.38
CA SER A 182 -12.74 -28.75 2.54
C SER A 182 -13.81 -27.70 2.29
N ASP A 183 -13.48 -26.41 2.53
CA ASP A 183 -14.42 -25.30 2.33
C ASP A 183 -13.68 -24.01 1.99
N THR A 184 -14.47 -22.95 1.77
CA THR A 184 -13.98 -21.59 1.52
C THR A 184 -14.78 -20.58 2.34
N PHE A 185 -14.17 -20.05 3.38
CA PHE A 185 -14.72 -18.97 4.19
C PHE A 185 -14.30 -17.61 3.65
N ARG A 186 -15.26 -16.69 3.57
CA ARG A 186 -15.04 -15.38 2.95
C ARG A 186 -15.69 -14.26 3.75
N SER A 187 -14.94 -13.17 3.92
CA SER A 187 -15.47 -11.88 4.35
C SER A 187 -15.06 -10.81 3.36
N ALA A 188 -15.99 -10.02 2.87
CA ALA A 188 -15.70 -8.95 1.92
C ALA A 188 -16.66 -7.78 2.14
N GLY A 189 -16.15 -6.56 2.06
CA GLY A 189 -16.97 -5.39 2.29
C GLY A 189 -16.27 -4.09 1.91
N TRP A 190 -16.91 -2.99 2.29
CA TRP A 190 -16.36 -1.65 2.20
C TRP A 190 -16.13 -1.11 3.61
N ALA A 191 -14.98 -0.49 3.83
CA ALA A 191 -14.60 0.13 5.09
C ALA A 191 -14.19 1.59 4.88
N PRO A 192 -14.57 2.51 5.76
CA PRO A 192 -14.05 3.87 5.73
C PRO A 192 -12.55 3.87 6.06
N THR A 193 -11.81 4.79 5.46
CA THR A 193 -10.38 4.95 5.70
C THR A 193 -10.05 6.39 6.08
N ALA A 194 -9.08 6.55 6.97
CA ALA A 194 -8.42 7.81 7.23
C ALA A 194 -6.91 7.58 7.20
N HIS A 195 -6.13 8.55 6.75
CA HIS A 195 -4.69 8.38 6.69
C HIS A 195 -3.94 9.69 6.84
N VAL A 196 -2.70 9.57 7.32
CA VAL A 196 -1.70 10.64 7.30
C VAL A 196 -0.48 10.15 6.54
N PHE A 197 0.22 11.06 5.90
CA PHE A 197 1.42 10.73 5.14
C PHE A 197 2.44 11.84 5.18
N GLY A 198 3.69 11.47 4.91
CA GLY A 198 4.77 12.40 4.73
C GLY A 198 5.80 11.82 3.77
N GLY A 199 6.47 12.71 3.05
CA GLY A 199 7.39 12.27 2.02
C GLY A 199 8.22 13.40 1.45
N VAL A 200 8.89 13.07 0.36
CA VAL A 200 9.72 14.01 -0.39
C VAL A 200 9.59 13.76 -1.88
N ASP A 201 9.40 14.82 -2.65
CA ASP A 201 9.48 14.82 -4.11
C ASP A 201 10.85 15.37 -4.52
N VAL A 202 11.58 14.64 -5.34
CA VAL A 202 12.89 15.00 -5.86
C VAL A 202 12.80 15.12 -7.38
N ARG A 203 13.07 16.28 -7.93
CA ARG A 203 13.10 16.53 -9.37
C ARG A 203 14.34 15.85 -9.98
N VAL A 204 14.11 14.91 -10.89
CA VAL A 204 15.20 14.24 -11.63
C VAL A 204 15.39 14.79 -13.04
N TYR A 205 14.34 15.29 -13.64
CA TYR A 205 14.41 15.89 -14.97
C TYR A 205 13.20 16.82 -15.19
N LYS A 206 13.40 18.01 -15.74
CA LYS A 206 12.34 18.99 -16.10
C LYS A 206 11.02 18.87 -15.33
N ARG A 207 10.15 17.98 -15.78
CA ARG A 207 8.81 17.70 -15.25
C ARG A 207 8.70 16.35 -14.54
N LEU A 208 9.80 15.58 -14.45
CA LEU A 208 9.83 14.26 -13.86
C LEU A 208 10.38 14.29 -12.43
N TYR A 209 9.63 13.70 -11.52
CA TYR A 209 9.96 13.63 -10.09
C TYR A 209 10.00 12.17 -9.63
N LEU A 210 10.91 11.87 -8.74
CA LEU A 210 10.87 10.69 -7.88
C LEU A 210 10.30 11.10 -6.54
N SER A 211 9.43 10.29 -5.98
CA SER A 211 8.87 10.47 -4.64
C SER A 211 9.23 9.31 -3.73
N GLY A 212 9.42 9.62 -2.45
CA GLY A 212 9.43 8.65 -1.37
C GLY A 212 8.40 9.06 -0.33
N GLU A 213 7.50 8.15 0.05
CA GLU A 213 6.39 8.44 0.96
C GLU A 213 6.23 7.34 2.01
N GLY A 214 6.02 7.75 3.26
CA GLY A 214 5.49 6.93 4.33
C GLY A 214 4.05 7.33 4.65
N ARG A 215 3.13 6.36 4.69
CA ARG A 215 1.70 6.59 4.95
C ARG A 215 1.21 5.63 6.01
N TYR A 216 0.54 6.15 7.03
CA TYR A 216 -0.20 5.34 7.98
C TYR A 216 -1.69 5.48 7.70
N LEU A 217 -2.37 4.35 7.57
CA LEU A 217 -3.79 4.25 7.26
C LEU A 217 -4.51 3.56 8.41
N TRP A 218 -5.63 4.13 8.83
CA TRP A 218 -6.60 3.54 9.75
C TRP A 218 -7.81 3.09 8.96
N SER A 219 -8.21 1.84 9.17
CA SER A 219 -9.43 1.28 8.59
C SER A 219 -9.87 0.07 9.40
N SER A 220 -11.17 -0.16 9.44
CA SER A 220 -11.77 -1.31 10.11
C SER A 220 -13.02 -1.72 9.34
N GLY A 221 -13.11 -2.98 8.96
CA GLY A 221 -14.20 -3.55 8.15
C GLY A 221 -15.07 -4.51 8.95
N GLY A 222 -16.40 -4.38 8.86
CA GLY A 222 -17.32 -5.31 9.50
C GLY A 222 -17.20 -6.71 8.86
N PRO A 223 -17.12 -7.80 9.66
CA PRO A 223 -17.08 -9.15 9.14
C PRO A 223 -18.38 -9.50 8.39
N ASP A 224 -18.28 -10.33 7.35
CA ASP A 224 -19.40 -10.88 6.61
C ASP A 224 -19.82 -12.23 7.20
N ARG A 225 -20.85 -12.87 6.66
CA ARG A 225 -21.59 -14.03 7.19
C ARG A 225 -20.71 -15.14 7.79
N ASP A 226 -19.61 -15.49 7.13
CA ASP A 226 -18.77 -16.60 7.55
C ASP A 226 -17.89 -16.25 8.78
N PHE A 227 -17.84 -14.97 9.15
CA PHE A 227 -17.03 -14.46 10.26
C PHE A 227 -17.83 -13.51 11.18
N ILE A 228 -19.16 -13.68 11.24
CA ILE A 228 -20.08 -12.75 11.92
C ILE A 228 -19.83 -12.63 13.43
N ASP A 229 -19.24 -13.66 14.03
CA ASP A 229 -18.96 -13.70 15.47
C ASP A 229 -17.63 -13.02 15.85
N PHE A 230 -16.87 -12.54 14.87
CA PHE A 230 -15.62 -11.83 15.09
C PHE A 230 -15.83 -10.31 15.17
N ASP A 231 -14.95 -9.65 15.90
CA ASP A 231 -14.83 -8.19 15.91
C ASP A 231 -14.48 -7.63 14.52
N PRO A 232 -14.71 -6.34 14.26
CA PRO A 232 -14.34 -5.73 12.99
C PRO A 232 -12.88 -6.00 12.59
N ILE A 233 -12.68 -6.40 11.35
CA ILE A 233 -11.37 -6.77 10.80
C ILE A 233 -10.47 -5.54 10.77
N ASP A 234 -9.30 -5.61 11.42
CA ASP A 234 -8.29 -4.55 11.42
C ASP A 234 -7.56 -4.51 10.07
N LEU A 235 -7.84 -3.47 9.29
CA LEU A 235 -7.25 -3.19 7.99
C LEU A 235 -6.26 -2.01 8.07
N ALA A 236 -5.86 -1.61 9.27
CA ALA A 236 -4.88 -0.56 9.47
C ALA A 236 -3.47 -1.03 9.09
N GLY A 237 -2.62 -0.09 8.69
CA GLY A 237 -1.25 -0.43 8.35
C GLY A 237 -0.39 0.77 7.99
N PHE A 238 0.91 0.52 7.91
CA PHE A 238 1.90 1.48 7.41
C PHE A 238 2.33 1.07 6.00
N LYS A 239 2.32 2.03 5.06
CA LYS A 239 2.84 1.84 3.69
C LYS A 239 4.10 2.67 3.50
N ALA A 240 5.16 2.04 2.99
CA ALA A 240 6.35 2.72 2.51
C ALA A 240 6.40 2.57 0.99
N THR A 241 6.38 3.67 0.26
CA THR A 241 6.31 3.66 -1.21
C THR A 241 7.34 4.57 -1.84
N ALA A 242 7.78 4.20 -3.03
CA ALA A 242 8.50 5.05 -3.96
C ALA A 242 7.68 5.21 -5.25
N GLY A 243 7.76 6.38 -5.87
CA GLY A 243 6.96 6.68 -7.04
C GLY A 243 7.67 7.53 -8.08
N VAL A 244 7.07 7.57 -9.25
CA VAL A 244 7.46 8.44 -10.35
C VAL A 244 6.27 9.32 -10.70
N HIS A 245 6.48 10.63 -10.69
CA HIS A 245 5.45 11.62 -10.97
C HIS A 245 5.84 12.51 -12.12
N TYR A 246 4.88 12.82 -12.96
CA TYR A 246 5.01 13.76 -14.06
C TYR A 246 4.20 15.04 -13.77
N MET A 247 4.86 16.18 -13.78
CA MET A 247 4.28 17.50 -13.55
C MET A 247 3.74 18.10 -14.86
N PHE A 248 2.47 18.49 -14.92
CA PHE A 248 1.81 19.05 -16.10
C PHE A 248 1.25 20.45 -15.89
#